data_344efd20d4d1a9e831e4ba779a774dd6
#
_entry.id   344efd20d4d1a9e831e4ba779a774dd6
#
_cell.length_a   1.000
_cell.length_b   1.000
_cell.length_c   1.000
_cell.angle_alpha   90.00
_cell.angle_beta   90.00
_cell.angle_gamma   90.00
#
_symmetry.space_group_name_H-M   'P 1'
#
loop_
_entity.id
_entity.type
_entity.pdbx_description
1 polymer ?
#
loop_
_entity_poly.entity_id
_entity_poly.type
_entity_poly.pdbx_seq_one_letter_code
_entity_poly.pdbx_strand_id
1 'polypeptide(L)'
;MSSFVVSGGVGFCNALRRTLAGDLSMLAPFQLTVRVNSSCHTDELIAHRIGLVPFKRVGHGDTMEIRVTGPCTVRAEDVVGPAFEPVHPSIEIAHLDVGQQLDLTIHFDEQLGSKHARYAPCAAVGMRSLSGRQSADASESALRDIGVGVDDDRCRITFEVIDGRMPEQLMSLALDRLEERIDRALVALGRQPAHPPKSMC
;
A
#
# COMPACT_ATOMS: atom_id res chain seq x y z
N MET A 1 0.31 -1.87 -12.99
CA MET A 1 -0.34 -0.58 -12.67
C MET A 1 -1.81 -0.66 -13.01
N SER A 2 -2.68 -0.43 -12.04
CA SER A 2 -4.14 -0.51 -12.19
C SER A 2 -4.73 0.87 -12.43
N SER A 3 -5.87 0.94 -13.15
CA SER A 3 -6.49 2.20 -13.56
C SER A 3 -8.01 2.13 -13.42
N PHE A 4 -8.59 3.08 -12.68
CA PHE A 4 -10.03 3.19 -12.47
C PHE A 4 -10.52 4.57 -12.90
N VAL A 5 -11.70 4.60 -13.54
CA VAL A 5 -12.41 5.84 -13.82
C VAL A 5 -13.49 6.04 -12.75
N VAL A 6 -13.41 7.15 -12.07
CA VAL A 6 -14.31 7.50 -10.96
C VAL A 6 -15.10 8.72 -11.37
N SER A 7 -16.43 8.63 -11.26
CA SER A 7 -17.33 9.76 -11.45
C SER A 7 -17.54 10.47 -10.11
N GLY A 8 -17.26 11.78 -10.09
CA GLY A 8 -17.37 12.63 -8.91
C GLY A 8 -16.47 13.85 -9.04
N GLY A 9 -16.78 14.90 -8.30
CA GLY A 9 -15.99 16.13 -8.33
C GLY A 9 -14.53 15.91 -7.97
N VAL A 10 -13.64 16.78 -8.43
CA VAL A 10 -12.18 16.72 -8.20
C VAL A 10 -11.84 16.57 -6.70
N GLY A 11 -12.63 17.19 -5.81
CA GLY A 11 -12.46 17.08 -4.36
C GLY A 11 -12.64 15.65 -3.87
N PHE A 12 -13.69 14.94 -4.31
CA PHE A 12 -13.94 13.55 -3.98
C PHE A 12 -12.84 12.63 -4.53
N CYS A 13 -12.48 12.78 -5.79
CA CYS A 13 -11.42 12.00 -6.40
C CYS A 13 -10.07 12.19 -5.71
N ASN A 14 -9.74 13.40 -5.29
CA ASN A 14 -8.52 13.67 -4.52
C ASN A 14 -8.59 13.10 -3.09
N ALA A 15 -9.75 13.13 -2.44
CA ALA A 15 -9.93 12.47 -1.16
C ALA A 15 -9.70 10.96 -1.27
N LEU A 16 -10.28 10.30 -2.28
CA LEU A 16 -10.10 8.88 -2.56
C LEU A 16 -8.63 8.53 -2.88
N ARG A 17 -7.96 9.34 -3.72
CA ARG A 17 -6.53 9.20 -3.99
C ARG A 17 -5.69 9.25 -2.71
N ARG A 18 -5.98 10.19 -1.81
CA ARG A 18 -5.27 10.33 -0.53
C ARG A 18 -5.55 9.16 0.41
N THR A 19 -6.77 8.66 0.42
CA THR A 19 -7.15 7.47 1.20
C THR A 19 -6.40 6.23 0.72
N LEU A 20 -6.30 6.00 -0.59
CA LEU A 20 -5.47 4.94 -1.17
C LEU A 20 -3.99 5.07 -0.77
N ALA A 21 -3.46 6.29 -0.74
CA ALA A 21 -2.04 6.52 -0.46
C ALA A 21 -1.65 6.35 1.01
N GLY A 22 -2.58 6.58 1.97
CA GLY A 22 -2.17 6.65 3.36
C GLY A 22 -3.15 6.10 4.41
N ASP A 23 -4.43 5.96 4.08
CA ASP A 23 -5.43 5.59 5.08
C ASP A 23 -5.81 4.10 5.06
N LEU A 24 -5.21 3.33 4.14
CA LEU A 24 -5.32 1.87 4.13
C LEU A 24 -4.21 1.26 5.00
N SER A 25 -4.52 0.12 5.62
CA SER A 25 -3.56 -0.64 6.40
C SER A 25 -2.95 -1.79 5.60
N MET A 26 -1.71 -2.09 5.94
CA MET A 26 -1.00 -3.27 5.47
C MET A 26 -0.18 -3.87 6.62
N LEU A 27 -0.08 -5.17 6.60
CA LEU A 27 0.82 -5.92 7.46
C LEU A 27 2.26 -5.75 6.95
N ALA A 28 3.20 -5.44 7.85
CA ALA A 28 4.61 -5.35 7.50
C ALA A 28 5.52 -5.72 8.66
N PRO A 29 6.77 -6.13 8.39
CA PRO A 29 7.79 -6.27 9.41
C PRO A 29 8.04 -4.94 10.12
N PHE A 30 7.95 -4.92 11.46
CA PHE A 30 8.18 -3.68 12.22
C PHE A 30 9.40 -3.75 13.13
N GLN A 31 9.75 -4.93 13.62
CA GLN A 31 10.87 -5.14 14.54
C GLN A 31 11.61 -6.42 14.19
N LEU A 32 12.93 -6.38 14.29
CA LEU A 32 13.81 -7.53 14.18
C LEU A 32 14.51 -7.81 15.51
N THR A 33 14.59 -9.09 15.85
CA THR A 33 15.46 -9.57 16.93
C THR A 33 16.63 -10.31 16.30
N VAL A 34 17.79 -9.68 16.26
CA VAL A 34 18.99 -10.23 15.65
C VAL A 34 19.70 -11.11 16.68
N ARG A 35 19.87 -12.41 16.37
CA ARG A 35 20.65 -13.35 17.16
C ARG A 35 22.11 -13.39 16.70
N VAL A 36 22.31 -13.51 15.39
CA VAL A 36 23.62 -13.51 14.75
C VAL A 36 23.55 -12.72 13.46
N ASN A 37 24.47 -11.78 13.29
CA ASN A 37 24.75 -11.12 12.03
C ASN A 37 26.25 -10.96 11.89
N SER A 38 26.87 -11.78 11.04
CA SER A 38 28.29 -11.67 10.68
C SER A 38 28.49 -11.22 9.24
N SER A 39 27.44 -10.72 8.58
CA SER A 39 27.52 -10.14 7.26
C SER A 39 28.25 -8.79 7.25
N CYS A 40 28.56 -8.30 6.05
CA CYS A 40 29.12 -6.93 5.88
C CYS A 40 28.06 -5.83 6.09
N HIS A 41 26.79 -6.18 6.24
CA HIS A 41 25.68 -5.24 6.42
C HIS A 41 25.37 -5.02 7.90
N THR A 42 25.06 -3.78 8.27
CA THR A 42 24.60 -3.48 9.65
C THR A 42 23.21 -3.99 9.89
N ASP A 43 22.86 -4.22 11.14
CA ASP A 43 21.52 -4.69 11.56
C ASP A 43 20.42 -3.74 11.10
N GLU A 44 20.67 -2.42 11.14
CA GLU A 44 19.72 -1.40 10.73
C GLU A 44 19.45 -1.47 9.23
N LEU A 45 20.48 -1.72 8.40
CA LEU A 45 20.32 -1.86 6.95
C LEU A 45 19.48 -3.10 6.62
N ILE A 46 19.78 -4.23 7.28
CA ILE A 46 18.99 -5.46 7.12
C ILE A 46 17.54 -5.23 7.56
N ALA A 47 17.34 -4.60 8.72
CA ALA A 47 16.02 -4.26 9.24
C ALA A 47 15.23 -3.36 8.28
N HIS A 48 15.88 -2.37 7.69
CA HIS A 48 15.26 -1.49 6.71
C HIS A 48 14.84 -2.26 5.45
N ARG A 49 15.72 -3.11 4.90
CA ARG A 49 15.42 -3.90 3.71
C ARG A 49 14.29 -4.88 3.94
N ILE A 50 14.33 -5.67 5.02
CA ILE A 50 13.26 -6.61 5.39
C ILE A 50 11.96 -5.86 5.64
N GLY A 51 12.01 -4.70 6.31
CA GLY A 51 10.84 -3.88 6.58
C GLY A 51 10.10 -3.38 5.34
N LEU A 52 10.74 -3.36 4.17
CA LEU A 52 10.14 -2.95 2.90
C LEU A 52 9.70 -4.13 2.02
N VAL A 53 9.98 -5.38 2.43
CA VAL A 53 9.46 -6.55 1.73
C VAL A 53 7.97 -6.70 2.02
N PRO A 54 7.11 -6.74 1.00
CA PRO A 54 5.68 -6.98 1.20
C PRO A 54 5.42 -8.45 1.48
N PHE A 55 4.58 -8.69 2.51
CA PHE A 55 4.14 -10.02 2.90
C PHE A 55 2.62 -10.12 2.87
N LYS A 56 2.12 -11.31 2.58
CA LYS A 56 0.70 -11.67 2.73
C LYS A 56 0.54 -12.68 3.86
N ARG A 57 -0.56 -12.58 4.60
CA ARG A 57 -0.90 -13.54 5.66
C ARG A 57 -1.41 -14.84 5.03
N VAL A 58 -0.83 -15.96 5.43
CA VAL A 58 -1.23 -17.31 4.98
C VAL A 58 -1.62 -18.23 6.14
N GLY A 59 -1.24 -17.89 7.36
CA GLY A 59 -1.50 -18.70 8.54
C GLY A 59 -1.59 -17.88 9.83
N HIS A 60 -1.39 -18.56 10.95
CA HIS A 60 -1.47 -17.98 12.27
C HIS A 60 -0.06 -17.69 12.83
N GLY A 61 0.05 -16.64 13.62
CA GLY A 61 1.28 -16.17 14.26
C GLY A 61 1.65 -14.76 13.82
N ASP A 62 2.63 -14.19 14.52
CA ASP A 62 3.06 -12.80 14.31
C ASP A 62 4.58 -12.71 14.09
N THR A 63 5.25 -13.87 13.94
CA THR A 63 6.70 -13.93 13.78
C THR A 63 7.11 -14.88 12.66
N MET A 64 8.24 -14.55 12.02
CA MET A 64 8.95 -15.37 11.04
C MET A 64 10.44 -15.40 11.39
N GLU A 65 11.20 -16.31 10.80
CA GLU A 65 12.65 -16.43 11.03
C GLU A 65 13.43 -16.42 9.71
N ILE A 66 14.66 -15.94 9.79
CA ILE A 66 15.71 -16.20 8.81
C ILE A 66 16.85 -16.90 9.52
N ARG A 67 17.32 -18.02 8.95
CA ARG A 67 18.51 -18.71 9.43
C ARG A 67 19.29 -19.25 8.25
N VAL A 68 20.32 -18.51 7.84
CA VAL A 68 21.10 -18.79 6.63
C VAL A 68 22.60 -18.67 6.93
N THR A 69 23.39 -19.59 6.32
CA THR A 69 24.85 -19.56 6.36
C THR A 69 25.38 -19.47 4.93
N GLY A 70 26.30 -18.54 4.70
CA GLY A 70 26.94 -18.29 3.40
C GLY A 70 27.94 -19.37 2.97
N PRO A 71 28.37 -19.34 1.71
CA PRO A 71 28.18 -18.23 0.77
C PRO A 71 26.84 -18.30 0.02
N CYS A 72 26.04 -17.24 0.10
CA CYS A 72 24.75 -17.16 -0.63
C CYS A 72 24.20 -15.72 -0.66
N THR A 73 23.19 -15.51 -1.51
CA THR A 73 22.35 -14.32 -1.47
C THR A 73 21.09 -14.65 -0.68
N VAL A 74 20.89 -13.97 0.44
CA VAL A 74 19.68 -14.07 1.25
C VAL A 74 18.55 -13.31 0.57
N ARG A 75 17.41 -13.96 0.35
CA ARG A 75 16.25 -13.42 -0.32
C ARG A 75 15.02 -13.47 0.56
N ALA A 76 13.93 -12.82 0.11
CA ALA A 76 12.67 -12.86 0.81
C ALA A 76 12.10 -14.28 0.98
N GLU A 77 12.40 -15.21 0.06
CA GLU A 77 12.04 -16.62 0.13
C GLU A 77 12.70 -17.38 1.28
N ASP A 78 13.84 -16.88 1.78
CA ASP A 78 14.55 -17.49 2.93
C ASP A 78 13.89 -17.09 4.27
N VAL A 79 12.89 -16.22 4.26
CA VAL A 79 12.05 -15.90 5.41
C VAL A 79 11.06 -17.03 5.61
N VAL A 80 11.27 -17.84 6.66
CA VAL A 80 10.47 -19.05 6.90
C VAL A 80 9.60 -18.91 8.15
N GLY A 81 8.41 -19.48 8.08
CA GLY A 81 7.47 -19.54 9.20
C GLY A 81 6.04 -19.81 8.72
N PRO A 82 5.11 -20.11 9.64
CA PRO A 82 3.76 -20.51 9.29
C PRO A 82 2.80 -19.35 9.00
N ALA A 83 3.20 -18.12 9.34
CA ALA A 83 2.26 -17.01 9.43
C ALA A 83 2.12 -16.21 8.13
N PHE A 84 3.23 -16.01 7.42
CA PHE A 84 3.28 -15.10 6.28
C PHE A 84 4.09 -15.68 5.13
N GLU A 85 3.86 -15.13 3.94
CA GLU A 85 4.58 -15.48 2.73
C GLU A 85 4.95 -14.17 1.99
N PRO A 86 6.19 -14.04 1.46
CA PRO A 86 6.57 -12.87 0.69
C PRO A 86 5.80 -12.79 -0.63
N VAL A 87 5.28 -11.61 -0.97
CA VAL A 87 4.61 -11.37 -2.26
C VAL A 87 5.60 -11.49 -3.42
N HIS A 88 6.85 -11.07 -3.18
CA HIS A 88 7.94 -11.13 -4.14
C HIS A 88 9.12 -11.92 -3.55
N PRO A 89 9.20 -13.24 -3.76
CA PRO A 89 10.21 -14.10 -3.15
C PRO A 89 11.65 -13.75 -3.54
N SER A 90 11.84 -13.21 -4.74
CA SER A 90 13.15 -12.90 -5.31
C SER A 90 13.82 -11.63 -4.78
N ILE A 91 13.16 -10.84 -3.91
CA ILE A 91 13.75 -9.62 -3.35
C ILE A 91 15.00 -9.98 -2.54
N GLU A 92 16.13 -9.37 -2.89
CA GLU A 92 17.42 -9.59 -2.22
C GLU A 92 17.52 -8.75 -0.93
N ILE A 93 17.83 -9.43 0.17
CA ILE A 93 17.97 -8.82 1.50
C ILE A 93 19.45 -8.56 1.81
N ALA A 94 20.31 -9.57 1.66
CA ALA A 94 21.72 -9.48 1.99
C ALA A 94 22.57 -10.46 1.15
N HIS A 95 23.86 -10.22 1.08
CA HIS A 95 24.83 -11.18 0.57
C HIS A 95 25.71 -11.65 1.73
N LEU A 96 25.92 -12.95 1.81
CA LEU A 96 26.78 -13.60 2.80
C LEU A 96 27.95 -14.25 2.10
N ASP A 97 29.17 -14.00 2.61
CA ASP A 97 30.39 -14.67 2.21
C ASP A 97 30.59 -15.99 2.95
N VAL A 98 31.66 -16.70 2.62
CA VAL A 98 32.00 -17.97 3.24
C VAL A 98 32.14 -17.83 4.78
N GLY A 99 31.35 -18.64 5.52
CA GLY A 99 31.37 -18.65 6.98
C GLY A 99 30.56 -17.54 7.64
N GLN A 100 30.00 -16.62 6.86
CA GLN A 100 29.07 -15.61 7.42
C GLN A 100 27.69 -16.23 7.68
N GLN A 101 27.01 -15.70 8.69
CA GLN A 101 25.72 -16.19 9.15
C GLN A 101 24.75 -15.04 9.40
N LEU A 102 23.49 -15.29 9.11
CA LEU A 102 22.38 -14.43 9.48
C LEU A 102 21.30 -15.26 10.18
N ASP A 103 21.06 -14.96 11.46
CA ASP A 103 20.02 -15.60 12.26
C ASP A 103 19.23 -14.51 12.99
N LEU A 104 17.96 -14.35 12.62
CA LEU A 104 17.09 -13.32 13.16
C LEU A 104 15.62 -13.76 13.19
N THR A 105 14.86 -13.13 14.10
CA THR A 105 13.40 -13.25 14.17
C THR A 105 12.77 -11.93 13.72
N ILE A 106 11.75 -12.02 12.89
CA ILE A 106 11.01 -10.90 12.31
C ILE A 106 9.66 -10.84 13.01
N HIS A 107 9.31 -9.69 13.56
CA HIS A 107 8.01 -9.41 14.15
C HIS A 107 7.19 -8.55 13.20
N PHE A 108 5.90 -8.88 13.07
CA PHE A 108 4.97 -8.22 12.16
C PHE A 108 3.92 -7.43 12.92
N ASP A 109 3.52 -6.30 12.35
CA ASP A 109 2.44 -5.45 12.83
C ASP A 109 1.62 -4.91 11.65
N GLU A 110 0.37 -4.53 11.91
CA GLU A 110 -0.50 -3.92 10.92
C GLU A 110 -0.77 -2.45 11.28
N GLN A 111 -0.41 -1.56 10.40
CA GLN A 111 -0.55 -0.12 10.58
C GLN A 111 -1.02 0.57 9.30
N LEU A 112 -1.43 1.84 9.42
CA LEU A 112 -1.80 2.68 8.29
C LEU A 112 -0.58 3.13 7.49
N GLY A 113 -0.73 3.25 6.17
CA GLY A 113 0.30 3.77 5.27
C GLY A 113 0.81 5.17 5.64
N SER A 114 -0.03 5.98 6.31
CA SER A 114 0.34 7.30 6.81
C SER A 114 1.39 7.28 7.94
N LYS A 115 1.57 6.13 8.61
CA LYS A 115 2.59 5.98 9.66
C LYS A 115 3.98 5.76 9.08
N HIS A 116 4.08 4.88 8.09
CA HIS A 116 5.33 4.61 7.38
C HIS A 116 5.03 3.93 6.03
N ALA A 117 5.89 4.16 5.03
CA ALA A 117 5.73 3.61 3.69
C ALA A 117 5.63 2.08 3.64
N ARG A 118 6.25 1.37 4.60
CA ARG A 118 6.15 -0.09 4.73
C ARG A 118 4.72 -0.62 4.90
N TYR A 119 3.81 0.21 5.40
CA TYR A 119 2.41 -0.12 5.62
C TYR A 119 1.47 0.35 4.51
N ALA A 120 2.02 0.93 3.44
CA ALA A 120 1.23 1.40 2.31
C ALA A 120 0.99 0.27 1.31
N PRO A 121 -0.25 -0.20 1.13
CA PRO A 121 -0.57 -1.28 0.19
C PRO A 121 -0.54 -0.83 -1.27
N CYS A 122 -0.52 0.48 -1.50
CA CYS A 122 -0.51 1.09 -2.82
C CYS A 122 0.69 2.02 -3.00
N ALA A 123 1.34 1.93 -4.15
CA ALA A 123 2.36 2.87 -4.61
C ALA A 123 1.91 3.64 -5.85
N ALA A 124 2.65 4.69 -6.19
CA ALA A 124 2.46 5.50 -7.39
C ALA A 124 1.00 5.95 -7.61
N VAL A 125 0.31 6.34 -6.51
CA VAL A 125 -1.10 6.74 -6.55
C VAL A 125 -1.25 8.09 -7.23
N GLY A 126 -1.65 8.06 -8.50
CA GLY A 126 -1.88 9.23 -9.35
C GLY A 126 -3.36 9.52 -9.59
N MET A 127 -3.67 10.78 -9.90
CA MET A 127 -5.01 11.20 -10.32
C MET A 127 -4.89 12.14 -11.53
N ARG A 128 -5.74 11.92 -12.52
CA ARG A 128 -5.88 12.79 -13.68
C ARG A 128 -7.36 13.09 -13.93
N SER A 129 -7.73 14.37 -14.02
CA SER A 129 -9.07 14.77 -14.48
C SER A 129 -9.25 14.37 -15.94
N LEU A 130 -10.44 13.86 -16.27
CA LEU A 130 -10.87 13.52 -17.64
C LEU A 130 -11.78 14.61 -18.23
N SER A 131 -12.15 15.64 -17.44
CA SER A 131 -12.86 16.79 -17.96
C SER A 131 -12.01 17.53 -18.98
N GLY A 132 -12.62 17.94 -20.10
CA GLY A 132 -11.96 18.46 -21.31
C GLY A 132 -11.15 19.76 -21.19
N ARG A 133 -10.70 20.14 -19.99
CA ARG A 133 -9.73 21.23 -19.79
C ARG A 133 -8.29 20.75 -19.92
N GLN A 134 -7.97 20.09 -21.02
CA GLN A 134 -6.58 19.82 -21.40
C GLN A 134 -6.34 20.27 -22.81
N SER A 135 -6.03 21.49 -22.94
CA SER A 135 -4.97 22.14 -23.72
C SER A 135 -5.30 23.61 -23.86
N ALA A 136 -4.40 24.44 -23.39
CA ALA A 136 -4.45 25.89 -23.64
C ALA A 136 -4.34 26.24 -25.16
N ASP A 137 -4.20 25.21 -26.03
CA ASP A 137 -3.92 25.38 -27.46
C ASP A 137 -4.99 24.79 -28.42
N ALA A 138 -6.05 24.13 -27.88
CA ALA A 138 -7.18 23.76 -28.74
C ALA A 138 -8.26 24.83 -28.66
N SER A 139 -8.56 25.46 -29.80
CA SER A 139 -9.61 26.50 -29.86
C SER A 139 -10.92 25.94 -29.31
N GLU A 140 -11.57 26.68 -28.43
CA GLU A 140 -12.80 26.30 -27.70
C GLU A 140 -13.96 25.88 -28.63
N SER A 141 -13.90 26.28 -29.93
CA SER A 141 -14.83 25.93 -31.00
C SER A 141 -14.70 24.46 -31.45
N ALA A 142 -13.49 23.88 -31.46
CA ALA A 142 -13.26 22.50 -31.93
C ALA A 142 -13.72 21.44 -30.92
N LEU A 143 -13.81 21.79 -29.63
CA LEU A 143 -14.27 20.88 -28.56
C LEU A 143 -15.80 20.79 -28.48
N ARG A 144 -16.54 21.86 -28.92
CA ARG A 144 -18.02 21.83 -28.99
C ARG A 144 -18.54 20.97 -30.12
N ASP A 145 -17.80 20.87 -31.20
CA ASP A 145 -18.21 20.08 -32.40
C ASP A 145 -18.05 18.56 -32.17
N ILE A 146 -17.32 18.12 -31.15
CA ILE A 146 -17.13 16.69 -30.85
C ILE A 146 -18.13 16.18 -29.80
N GLY A 147 -19.08 17.01 -29.33
CA GLY A 147 -20.13 16.60 -28.38
C GLY A 147 -19.59 16.19 -27.00
N VAL A 148 -18.37 16.59 -26.65
CA VAL A 148 -17.81 16.37 -25.31
C VAL A 148 -18.40 17.42 -24.36
N GLY A 149 -19.45 17.04 -23.65
CA GLY A 149 -20.09 17.88 -22.66
C GLY A 149 -19.05 18.35 -21.62
N VAL A 150 -19.08 19.66 -21.34
CA VAL A 150 -18.13 20.37 -20.46
C VAL A 150 -18.30 20.01 -18.97
N ASP A 151 -19.16 19.02 -18.67
CA ASP A 151 -19.61 18.69 -17.30
C ASP A 151 -19.27 17.25 -16.89
N ASP A 152 -18.16 16.72 -17.37
CA ASP A 152 -17.75 15.37 -17.05
C ASP A 152 -16.82 15.37 -15.80
N ASP A 153 -17.45 15.36 -14.62
CA ASP A 153 -16.81 15.26 -13.32
C ASP A 153 -16.16 13.86 -13.10
N ARG A 154 -15.38 13.40 -14.09
CA ARG A 154 -14.68 12.12 -14.04
C ARG A 154 -13.19 12.32 -13.85
N CYS A 155 -12.62 11.47 -13.01
CA CYS A 155 -11.18 11.39 -12.81
C CYS A 155 -10.68 9.95 -13.07
N ARG A 156 -9.49 9.84 -13.63
CA ARG A 156 -8.76 8.57 -13.66
C ARG A 156 -7.84 8.51 -12.47
N ILE A 157 -7.99 7.47 -11.66
CA ILE A 157 -7.08 7.15 -10.56
C ILE A 157 -6.24 5.96 -10.99
N THR A 158 -4.93 6.07 -10.84
CA THR A 158 -3.96 5.01 -11.16
C THR A 158 -3.13 4.71 -9.93
N PHE A 159 -2.85 3.43 -9.68
CA PHE A 159 -1.96 3.00 -8.60
C PHE A 159 -1.36 1.63 -8.89
N GLU A 160 -0.33 1.30 -8.16
CA GLU A 160 0.30 -0.01 -8.16
C GLU A 160 0.02 -0.72 -6.84
N VAL A 161 -0.36 -1.99 -6.90
CA VAL A 161 -0.61 -2.83 -5.73
C VAL A 161 0.70 -3.46 -5.28
N ILE A 162 1.01 -3.37 -3.98
CA ILE A 162 2.25 -3.89 -3.39
C ILE A 162 2.02 -5.20 -2.65
N ASP A 163 0.90 -5.32 -1.94
CA ASP A 163 0.62 -6.41 -1.00
C ASP A 163 -0.02 -7.66 -1.61
N GLY A 164 -0.18 -7.69 -2.93
CA GLY A 164 -0.76 -8.82 -3.66
C GLY A 164 -2.28 -8.94 -3.59
N ARG A 165 -2.99 -7.98 -2.95
CA ARG A 165 -4.46 -7.90 -3.02
C ARG A 165 -4.92 -7.55 -4.44
N MET A 166 -6.20 -7.80 -4.75
CA MET A 166 -6.77 -7.36 -6.02
C MET A 166 -7.00 -5.83 -5.98
N PRO A 167 -6.74 -5.11 -7.09
CA PRO A 167 -6.92 -3.66 -7.15
C PRO A 167 -8.33 -3.20 -6.79
N GLU A 168 -9.35 -3.98 -7.17
CA GLU A 168 -10.76 -3.72 -6.88
C GLU A 168 -11.05 -3.78 -5.38
N GLN A 169 -10.41 -4.71 -4.66
CA GLN A 169 -10.53 -4.82 -3.20
C GLN A 169 -9.96 -3.59 -2.51
N LEU A 170 -8.79 -3.11 -2.95
CA LEU A 170 -8.18 -1.90 -2.39
C LEU A 170 -9.02 -0.66 -2.68
N MET A 171 -9.62 -0.57 -3.87
CA MET A 171 -10.53 0.51 -4.22
C MET A 171 -11.79 0.49 -3.33
N SER A 172 -12.39 -0.69 -3.12
CA SER A 172 -13.55 -0.86 -2.21
C SER A 172 -13.20 -0.46 -0.78
N LEU A 173 -12.07 -0.95 -0.25
CA LEU A 173 -11.59 -0.58 1.08
C LEU A 173 -11.33 0.92 1.23
N ALA A 174 -10.83 1.58 0.18
CA ALA A 174 -10.61 3.02 0.20
C ALA A 174 -11.93 3.80 0.23
N LEU A 175 -12.95 3.34 -0.47
CA LEU A 175 -14.30 3.92 -0.43
C LEU A 175 -14.93 3.75 0.95
N ASP A 176 -14.87 2.55 1.54
CA ASP A 176 -15.37 2.27 2.89
C ASP A 176 -14.67 3.16 3.94
N ARG A 177 -13.36 3.32 3.84
CA ARG A 177 -12.58 4.21 4.73
C ARG A 177 -12.93 5.68 4.57
N LEU A 178 -13.18 6.12 3.34
CA LEU A 178 -13.61 7.49 3.09
C LEU A 178 -15.01 7.74 3.66
N GLU A 179 -15.94 6.80 3.51
CA GLU A 179 -17.27 6.83 4.11
C GLU A 179 -17.19 6.95 5.65
N GLU A 180 -16.42 6.08 6.31
CA GLU A 180 -16.20 6.14 7.76
C GLU A 180 -15.64 7.48 8.24
N ARG A 181 -14.77 8.11 7.44
CA ARG A 181 -14.22 9.44 7.77
C ARG A 181 -15.26 10.53 7.65
N ILE A 182 -16.10 10.46 6.63
CA ILE A 182 -17.21 11.42 6.43
C ILE A 182 -18.21 11.28 7.58
N ASP A 183 -18.59 10.05 7.93
CA ASP A 183 -19.55 9.81 9.03
C ASP A 183 -19.01 10.30 10.37
N ARG A 184 -17.73 10.07 10.67
CA ARG A 184 -17.08 10.62 11.88
C ARG A 184 -17.10 12.15 11.89
N ALA A 185 -16.87 12.79 10.75
CA ALA A 185 -16.93 14.23 10.64
C ALA A 185 -18.35 14.78 10.83
N LEU A 186 -19.38 14.07 10.29
CA LEU A 186 -20.78 14.44 10.46
C LEU A 186 -21.19 14.35 11.94
N VAL A 187 -20.82 13.28 12.62
CA VAL A 187 -21.07 13.11 14.06
C VAL A 187 -20.41 14.23 14.87
N ALA A 188 -19.16 14.58 14.56
CA ALA A 188 -18.45 15.66 15.23
C ALA A 188 -19.12 17.04 15.02
N LEU A 189 -19.86 17.22 13.92
CA LEU A 189 -20.64 18.42 13.62
C LEU A 189 -22.09 18.36 14.19
N GLY A 190 -22.41 17.33 14.99
CA GLY A 190 -23.76 17.13 15.55
C GLY A 190 -24.82 16.69 14.54
N ARG A 191 -24.39 16.17 13.38
CA ARG A 191 -25.29 15.63 12.35
C ARG A 191 -25.36 14.10 12.44
N GLN A 192 -26.49 13.51 12.06
CA GLN A 192 -26.59 12.07 11.98
C GLN A 192 -25.78 11.53 10.80
N PRO A 193 -25.01 10.43 10.98
CA PRO A 193 -24.33 9.76 9.88
C PRO A 193 -25.34 9.21 8.87
N ALA A 194 -24.96 9.14 7.61
CA ALA A 194 -25.81 8.63 6.55
C ALA A 194 -26.10 7.12 6.72
N HIS A 195 -25.18 6.40 7.35
CA HIS A 195 -25.30 4.98 7.62
C HIS A 195 -25.00 4.68 9.10
N PRO A 196 -25.71 3.69 9.74
CA PRO A 196 -25.35 3.27 11.08
C PRO A 196 -23.92 2.71 11.08
N PRO A 197 -23.12 2.96 12.14
CA PRO A 197 -21.73 2.48 12.20
C PRO A 197 -21.75 0.94 12.00
N LYS A 198 -20.98 0.46 11.02
CA LYS A 198 -20.73 -0.97 10.83
C LYS A 198 -20.14 -1.47 12.15
N SER A 199 -20.87 -2.31 12.90
CA SER A 199 -20.40 -2.89 14.15
C SER A 199 -19.08 -3.62 13.86
N MET A 200 -18.02 -3.24 14.57
CA MET A 200 -16.77 -3.99 14.58
C MET A 200 -17.07 -5.36 15.20
N CYS A 201 -17.19 -6.39 14.36
CA CYS A 201 -17.12 -7.78 14.77
C CYS A 201 -15.72 -8.30 14.56
#